data_30bc93845cbc045d4aafe090a2459f06
#
_entry.id   30bc93845cbc045d4aafe090a2459f06
#
_cell.length_a   1.000
_cell.length_b   1.000
_cell.length_c   1.000
_cell.angle_alpha   90.00
_cell.angle_beta   90.00
_cell.angle_gamma   90.00
#
_symmetry.space_group_name_H-M   'P 1'
#
loop_
_entity.id
_entity.type
_entity.pdbx_description
1 polymer ?
#
loop_
_entity_poly.entity_id
_entity_poly.type
_entity_poly.pdbx_seq_one_letter_code
_entity_poly.pdbx_strand_id
1 'polypeptide(L)'
;DDTPALRIRAGQQLTHFTLHPAEEVRSPLVVVQFYRGDWLRGQNLWRRWMIAHNMPRPGGRPPPILHAGCSSHQFAEMCNATTRDQIQFIDRYIEEDLKPDYWWMDAGWYPCDGFGWWKTGTWEVDTRRFPNGLREVSDYAHSKNLRTIVWFEPERVHAGTWLTEQHPEWVIGGTNGGLLNLGNPDA
;
A
#
# COMPACT_ATOMS: atom_id res chain seq x y z
N ASP A 1 -44.92 13.21 -10.67
CA ASP A 1 -45.00 11.87 -10.06
C ASP A 1 -44.11 11.83 -8.82
N ASP A 2 -44.71 12.00 -7.63
CA ASP A 2 -43.98 12.09 -6.34
C ASP A 2 -43.63 10.71 -5.75
N THR A 3 -43.50 9.70 -6.60
CA THR A 3 -43.11 8.37 -6.15
C THR A 3 -41.63 8.39 -5.70
N PRO A 4 -41.32 7.99 -4.45
CA PRO A 4 -39.92 7.94 -3.98
C PRO A 4 -39.14 6.96 -4.85
N ALA A 5 -38.15 7.47 -5.58
CA ALA A 5 -37.29 6.68 -6.43
C ALA A 5 -35.84 6.67 -5.90
N LEU A 6 -35.24 5.50 -5.77
CA LEU A 6 -33.83 5.36 -5.50
C LEU A 6 -33.06 5.35 -6.84
N ARG A 7 -32.17 6.34 -7.03
CA ARG A 7 -31.26 6.36 -8.17
C ARG A 7 -29.86 6.01 -7.72
N ILE A 8 -29.29 4.95 -8.27
CA ILE A 8 -27.91 4.53 -8.02
C ILE A 8 -27.10 4.89 -9.26
N ARG A 9 -25.95 5.55 -9.06
CA ARG A 9 -24.95 5.81 -10.09
C ARG A 9 -23.62 5.27 -9.62
N ALA A 10 -22.94 4.48 -10.46
CA ALA A 10 -21.64 3.92 -10.19
C ALA A 10 -20.82 3.85 -11.48
N GLY A 11 -19.54 4.12 -11.40
CA GLY A 11 -18.63 4.15 -12.53
C GLY A 11 -17.39 5.00 -12.25
N GLN A 12 -16.54 5.17 -13.25
CA GLN A 12 -15.39 6.06 -13.19
C GLN A 12 -15.82 7.50 -13.53
N GLN A 13 -15.34 8.47 -12.76
CA GLN A 13 -15.47 9.89 -13.07
C GLN A 13 -14.27 10.35 -13.91
N LEU A 14 -14.48 11.38 -14.74
CA LEU A 14 -13.43 12.10 -15.44
C LEU A 14 -12.51 11.18 -16.27
N THR A 15 -13.10 10.20 -16.93
CA THR A 15 -12.35 9.33 -17.85
C THR A 15 -11.98 10.11 -19.11
N HIS A 16 -10.79 10.70 -19.11
CA HIS A 16 -10.22 11.40 -20.25
C HIS A 16 -9.20 10.51 -20.97
N PHE A 17 -9.68 9.51 -21.69
CA PHE A 17 -8.82 8.66 -22.53
C PHE A 17 -9.46 8.42 -23.89
N THR A 18 -8.63 8.10 -24.87
CA THR A 18 -9.05 7.75 -26.22
C THR A 18 -8.79 6.27 -26.43
N LEU A 19 -9.80 5.53 -26.87
CA LEU A 19 -9.62 4.17 -27.39
C LEU A 19 -9.26 4.23 -28.88
N HIS A 20 -8.14 3.61 -29.22
CA HIS A 20 -7.72 3.44 -30.61
C HIS A 20 -8.43 2.22 -31.25
N PRO A 21 -8.46 2.13 -32.58
CA PRO A 21 -9.02 0.97 -33.26
C PRO A 21 -8.40 -0.34 -32.75
N ALA A 22 -9.24 -1.32 -32.43
CA ALA A 22 -8.89 -2.62 -31.85
C ALA A 22 -8.37 -2.60 -30.40
N GLU A 23 -8.37 -1.47 -29.71
CA GLU A 23 -8.14 -1.41 -28.26
C GLU A 23 -9.38 -1.85 -27.49
N GLU A 24 -9.15 -2.66 -26.45
CA GLU A 24 -10.18 -3.09 -25.50
C GLU A 24 -9.75 -2.68 -24.08
N VAL A 25 -10.65 -2.03 -23.36
CA VAL A 25 -10.42 -1.59 -21.97
C VAL A 25 -11.49 -2.16 -21.06
N ARG A 26 -11.05 -2.79 -19.98
CA ARG A 26 -11.94 -3.30 -18.96
C ARG A 26 -12.30 -2.22 -17.96
N SER A 27 -13.59 -1.92 -17.80
CA SER A 27 -14.10 -1.07 -16.73
C SER A 27 -14.05 -1.77 -15.36
N PRO A 28 -14.02 -1.03 -14.24
CA PRO A 28 -14.23 -1.62 -12.94
C PRO A 28 -15.54 -2.38 -12.83
N LEU A 29 -15.52 -3.50 -12.12
CA LEU A 29 -16.72 -4.25 -11.80
C LEU A 29 -17.54 -3.48 -10.76
N VAL A 30 -18.78 -3.18 -11.08
CA VAL A 30 -19.75 -2.59 -10.15
C VAL A 30 -20.73 -3.65 -9.70
N VAL A 31 -20.86 -3.84 -8.40
CA VAL A 31 -21.77 -4.81 -7.79
C VAL A 31 -22.76 -4.08 -6.90
N VAL A 32 -24.05 -4.33 -7.12
CA VAL A 32 -25.14 -3.83 -6.29
C VAL A 32 -25.85 -5.01 -5.65
N GLN A 33 -25.95 -4.99 -4.32
CA GLN A 33 -26.60 -6.06 -3.56
C GLN A 33 -27.78 -5.52 -2.76
N PHE A 34 -28.95 -6.09 -3.00
CA PHE A 34 -30.14 -5.81 -2.21
C PHE A 34 -30.29 -6.84 -1.09
N TYR A 35 -30.70 -6.38 0.09
CA TYR A 35 -30.92 -7.27 1.23
C TYR A 35 -32.10 -6.81 2.10
N ARG A 36 -32.59 -7.70 2.95
CA ARG A 36 -33.56 -7.39 4.01
C ARG A 36 -32.93 -7.66 5.36
N GLY A 37 -33.26 -6.84 6.35
CA GLY A 37 -32.74 -6.94 7.70
C GLY A 37 -31.85 -5.75 8.07
N ASP A 38 -31.09 -5.89 9.14
CA ASP A 38 -30.21 -4.86 9.66
C ASP A 38 -28.91 -4.71 8.84
N TRP A 39 -28.13 -3.66 9.14
CA TRP A 39 -26.87 -3.37 8.46
C TRP A 39 -25.84 -4.50 8.63
N LEU A 40 -25.81 -5.17 9.79
CA LEU A 40 -24.88 -6.27 10.05
C LEU A 40 -25.13 -7.45 9.10
N ARG A 41 -26.42 -7.76 8.83
CA ARG A 41 -26.79 -8.74 7.82
C ARG A 41 -26.29 -8.32 6.43
N GLY A 42 -26.45 -7.05 6.07
CA GLY A 42 -25.94 -6.51 4.80
C GLY A 42 -24.43 -6.69 4.68
N GLN A 43 -23.66 -6.33 5.71
CA GLN A 43 -22.22 -6.52 5.76
C GLN A 43 -21.81 -7.99 5.64
N ASN A 44 -22.51 -8.90 6.31
CA ASN A 44 -22.20 -10.32 6.24
C ASN A 44 -22.54 -10.94 4.87
N LEU A 45 -23.58 -10.49 4.22
CA LEU A 45 -23.89 -10.90 2.84
C LEU A 45 -22.81 -10.41 1.88
N TRP A 46 -22.36 -9.16 2.03
CA TRP A 46 -21.25 -8.61 1.25
C TRP A 46 -19.95 -9.40 1.45
N ARG A 47 -19.55 -9.68 2.68
CA ARG A 47 -18.37 -10.50 2.99
C ARG A 47 -18.44 -11.88 2.34
N ARG A 48 -19.58 -12.54 2.40
CA ARG A 48 -19.80 -13.84 1.73
C ARG A 48 -19.62 -13.74 0.23
N TRP A 49 -20.17 -12.70 -0.37
CA TRP A 49 -20.01 -12.45 -1.80
C TRP A 49 -18.54 -12.21 -2.16
N MET A 50 -17.84 -11.38 -1.41
CA MET A 50 -16.41 -11.10 -1.62
C MET A 50 -15.57 -12.39 -1.52
N ILE A 51 -15.83 -13.22 -0.52
CA ILE A 51 -15.13 -14.50 -0.36
C ILE A 51 -15.43 -15.46 -1.52
N ALA A 52 -16.66 -15.50 -1.98
CA ALA A 52 -17.08 -16.43 -3.03
C ALA A 52 -16.58 -16.03 -4.42
N HIS A 53 -16.56 -14.73 -4.74
CA HIS A 53 -16.42 -14.24 -6.11
C HIS A 53 -15.22 -13.32 -6.37
N ASN A 54 -14.67 -12.67 -5.33
CA ASN A 54 -13.63 -11.67 -5.51
C ASN A 54 -12.33 -12.00 -4.79
N MET A 55 -12.35 -12.81 -3.75
CA MET A 55 -11.15 -13.17 -3.01
C MET A 55 -10.20 -14.02 -3.87
N PRO A 56 -8.92 -13.61 -4.01
CA PRO A 56 -7.91 -14.44 -4.68
C PRO A 56 -7.78 -15.82 -4.01
N ARG A 57 -7.59 -16.86 -4.81
CA ARG A 57 -7.45 -18.23 -4.35
C ARG A 57 -6.16 -18.86 -4.90
N PRO A 58 -4.99 -18.49 -4.36
CA PRO A 58 -3.73 -19.11 -4.76
C PRO A 58 -3.80 -20.62 -4.53
N GLY A 59 -3.52 -21.41 -5.58
CA GLY A 59 -3.65 -22.88 -5.51
C GLY A 59 -5.09 -23.37 -5.26
N GLY A 60 -6.11 -22.56 -5.60
CA GLY A 60 -7.55 -22.92 -5.48
C GLY A 60 -8.13 -22.83 -4.07
N ARG A 61 -7.38 -22.37 -3.09
CA ARG A 61 -7.79 -22.26 -1.68
C ARG A 61 -7.83 -20.81 -1.21
N PRO A 62 -8.73 -20.45 -0.27
CA PRO A 62 -8.66 -19.15 0.39
C PRO A 62 -7.27 -18.96 1.02
N PRO A 63 -6.68 -17.76 0.95
CA PRO A 63 -5.42 -17.49 1.63
C PRO A 63 -5.61 -17.62 3.15
N PRO A 64 -4.56 -18.00 3.90
CA PRO A 64 -4.60 -17.98 5.34
C PRO A 64 -4.77 -16.52 5.84
N ILE A 65 -5.30 -16.38 7.04
CA ILE A 65 -5.30 -15.10 7.74
C ILE A 65 -3.87 -14.87 8.22
N LEU A 66 -3.27 -13.76 7.81
CA LEU A 66 -1.91 -13.38 8.16
C LEU A 66 -1.93 -12.07 8.96
N HIS A 67 -1.05 -11.98 9.95
CA HIS A 67 -0.90 -10.80 10.78
C HIS A 67 0.45 -10.14 10.52
N ALA A 68 0.46 -8.81 10.44
CA ALA A 68 1.68 -8.02 10.36
C ALA A 68 1.81 -7.15 11.61
N GLY A 69 3.02 -7.13 12.20
CA GLY A 69 3.41 -6.16 13.20
C GLY A 69 4.21 -5.03 12.56
N CYS A 70 4.14 -3.83 13.11
CA CYS A 70 4.93 -2.68 12.70
C CYS A 70 5.18 -1.72 13.87
N SER A 71 6.04 -0.74 13.66
CA SER A 71 6.36 0.32 14.62
C SER A 71 6.03 1.73 14.11
N SER A 72 5.28 1.86 13.00
CA SER A 72 5.18 3.11 12.25
C SER A 72 4.72 4.31 13.09
N HIS A 73 3.65 4.17 13.86
CA HIS A 73 3.10 5.28 14.65
C HIS A 73 3.99 5.77 15.78
N GLN A 74 4.91 4.93 16.27
CA GLN A 74 5.83 5.32 17.35
C GLN A 74 6.92 6.27 16.89
N PHE A 75 7.34 6.20 15.62
CA PHE A 75 8.53 6.88 15.10
C PHE A 75 8.22 7.76 13.89
N ALA A 76 7.14 8.56 13.96
CA ALA A 76 6.71 9.44 12.86
C ALA A 76 6.66 8.68 11.52
N GLU A 77 5.83 7.64 11.48
CA GLU A 77 5.68 6.76 10.31
C GLU A 77 7.05 6.20 9.85
N MET A 78 7.85 5.75 10.79
CA MET A 78 9.22 5.27 10.59
C MET A 78 10.27 6.30 10.18
N CYS A 79 9.96 7.56 9.91
CA CYS A 79 10.97 8.56 9.53
C CYS A 79 12.09 8.74 10.56
N ASN A 80 11.81 8.42 11.82
CA ASN A 80 12.79 8.47 12.92
C ASN A 80 13.23 7.09 13.42
N ALA A 81 12.68 6.01 12.89
CA ALA A 81 13.05 4.66 13.31
C ALA A 81 14.44 4.27 12.78
N THR A 82 15.17 3.54 13.59
CA THR A 82 16.47 2.96 13.26
C THR A 82 16.39 1.43 13.22
N THR A 83 17.43 0.76 12.74
CA THR A 83 17.57 -0.70 12.84
C THR A 83 17.30 -1.21 14.26
N ARG A 84 17.88 -0.53 15.27
CA ARG A 84 17.71 -0.90 16.67
C ARG A 84 16.24 -0.84 17.11
N ASP A 85 15.53 0.22 16.72
CA ASP A 85 14.12 0.39 17.08
C ASP A 85 13.26 -0.71 16.46
N GLN A 86 13.53 -1.08 15.21
CA GLN A 86 12.82 -2.17 14.55
C GLN A 86 13.01 -3.51 15.29
N ILE A 87 14.26 -3.83 15.64
CA ILE A 87 14.60 -5.05 16.39
C ILE A 87 13.94 -5.05 17.76
N GLN A 88 14.00 -3.93 18.48
CA GLN A 88 13.36 -3.79 19.79
C GLN A 88 11.85 -4.02 19.73
N PHE A 89 11.17 -3.50 18.71
CA PHE A 89 9.73 -3.72 18.57
C PHE A 89 9.38 -5.16 18.20
N ILE A 90 10.19 -5.81 17.36
CA ILE A 90 10.03 -7.25 17.09
C ILE A 90 10.09 -8.04 18.40
N ASP A 91 11.10 -7.75 19.24
CA ASP A 91 11.25 -8.43 20.54
C ASP A 91 10.06 -8.19 21.43
N ARG A 92 9.56 -6.94 21.53
CA ARG A 92 8.39 -6.62 22.35
C ARG A 92 7.13 -7.37 21.91
N TYR A 93 6.89 -7.50 20.59
CA TYR A 93 5.77 -8.32 20.08
C TYR A 93 5.88 -9.77 20.57
N ILE A 94 7.09 -10.34 20.52
CA ILE A 94 7.34 -11.73 20.90
C ILE A 94 7.23 -11.89 22.43
N GLU A 95 7.78 -10.96 23.21
CA GLU A 95 7.71 -10.96 24.67
C GLU A 95 6.27 -10.91 25.19
N GLU A 96 5.39 -10.19 24.50
CA GLU A 96 3.96 -10.09 24.81
C GLU A 96 3.13 -11.23 24.21
N ASP A 97 3.79 -12.31 23.72
CA ASP A 97 3.17 -13.47 23.08
C ASP A 97 2.33 -13.12 21.82
N LEU A 98 2.63 -11.98 21.19
CA LEU A 98 2.08 -11.62 19.91
C LEU A 98 2.96 -12.26 18.82
N LYS A 99 2.35 -13.08 17.97
CA LYS A 99 3.05 -13.85 16.93
C LYS A 99 2.61 -13.39 15.54
N PRO A 100 3.14 -12.25 15.05
CA PRO A 100 2.86 -11.84 13.67
C PRO A 100 3.51 -12.82 12.69
N ASP A 101 2.95 -12.92 11.49
CA ASP A 101 3.53 -13.66 10.37
C ASP A 101 4.55 -12.81 9.63
N TYR A 102 4.37 -11.49 9.70
CA TYR A 102 5.20 -10.51 9.02
C TYR A 102 5.61 -9.36 9.94
N TRP A 103 6.83 -8.90 9.73
CA TRP A 103 7.27 -7.59 10.17
C TRP A 103 7.13 -6.61 9.01
N TRP A 104 6.33 -5.57 9.20
CA TRP A 104 6.07 -4.56 8.18
C TRP A 104 6.93 -3.33 8.43
N MET A 105 7.85 -3.08 7.54
CA MET A 105 8.56 -1.81 7.46
C MET A 105 7.74 -0.85 6.61
N ASP A 106 7.00 0.02 7.30
CA ASP A 106 6.09 0.99 6.70
C ASP A 106 6.85 2.16 6.06
N ALA A 107 6.11 3.18 5.58
CA ALA A 107 6.68 4.37 4.95
C ALA A 107 7.76 5.04 5.81
N GLY A 108 8.79 5.60 5.15
CA GLY A 108 9.82 6.40 5.83
C GLY A 108 11.15 5.69 6.09
N TRP A 109 11.37 4.47 5.55
CA TRP A 109 12.68 3.80 5.59
C TRP A 109 13.74 4.45 4.67
N TYR A 110 13.31 5.30 3.75
CA TYR A 110 14.09 6.10 2.82
C TYR A 110 14.39 7.50 3.40
N PRO A 111 15.25 8.35 2.76
CA PRO A 111 15.54 9.69 3.23
C PRO A 111 14.28 10.57 3.30
N CYS A 112 13.89 10.96 4.51
CA CYS A 112 12.72 11.81 4.77
C CYS A 112 13.10 13.29 4.96
N ASP A 113 14.33 13.59 5.37
CA ASP A 113 14.97 14.93 5.52
C ASP A 113 14.07 15.97 6.21
N GLY A 114 13.34 15.55 7.26
CA GLY A 114 12.43 16.41 8.02
C GLY A 114 11.08 16.71 7.36
N PHE A 115 10.87 16.27 6.11
CA PHE A 115 9.56 16.41 5.44
C PHE A 115 8.53 15.39 5.88
N GLY A 116 8.98 14.22 6.34
CA GLY A 116 8.12 13.11 6.70
C GLY A 116 8.04 12.05 5.58
N TRP A 117 7.26 11.03 5.83
CA TRP A 117 7.16 9.83 4.98
C TRP A 117 6.64 10.11 3.55
N TRP A 118 5.91 11.20 3.34
CA TRP A 118 5.38 11.59 2.01
C TRP A 118 6.45 12.09 1.05
N LYS A 119 7.72 12.20 1.47
CA LYS A 119 8.85 12.50 0.58
C LYS A 119 9.24 11.28 -0.23
N THR A 120 8.29 10.75 -1.00
CA THR A 120 8.44 9.60 -1.90
C THR A 120 9.15 9.98 -3.20
N GLY A 121 9.88 9.02 -3.79
CA GLY A 121 10.57 9.24 -5.07
C GLY A 121 12.07 9.01 -5.03
N THR A 122 12.67 8.81 -3.84
CA THR A 122 14.02 8.29 -3.65
C THR A 122 13.91 6.96 -2.92
N TRP A 123 13.90 5.87 -3.65
CA TRP A 123 13.68 4.52 -3.10
C TRP A 123 15.00 3.86 -2.73
N GLU A 124 15.82 4.59 -1.98
CA GLU A 124 17.07 4.14 -1.41
C GLU A 124 16.97 4.10 0.11
N VAL A 125 17.70 3.19 0.74
CA VAL A 125 17.69 3.07 2.19
C VAL A 125 18.39 4.28 2.82
N ASP A 126 17.78 4.90 3.83
CA ASP A 126 18.46 5.92 4.64
C ASP A 126 19.56 5.26 5.49
N THR A 127 20.79 5.24 4.98
CA THR A 127 21.93 4.59 5.62
C THR A 127 22.35 5.21 6.95
N ARG A 128 21.88 6.42 7.29
CA ARG A 128 22.10 7.04 8.62
C ARG A 128 21.33 6.29 9.70
N ARG A 129 20.15 5.79 9.37
CA ARG A 129 19.25 5.04 10.28
C ARG A 129 19.38 3.54 10.13
N PHE A 130 19.71 3.09 8.94
CA PHE A 130 19.88 1.69 8.57
C PHE A 130 21.26 1.46 7.92
N PRO A 131 22.36 1.53 8.70
CA PRO A 131 23.71 1.53 8.16
C PRO A 131 24.09 0.26 7.40
N ASN A 132 23.44 -0.86 7.73
CA ASN A 132 23.65 -2.15 7.04
C ASN A 132 22.49 -2.49 6.08
N GLY A 133 21.73 -1.45 5.66
CA GLY A 133 20.52 -1.63 4.85
C GLY A 133 19.38 -2.24 5.65
N LEU A 134 18.30 -2.60 4.96
CA LEU A 134 17.15 -3.26 5.58
C LEU A 134 17.42 -4.75 5.88
N ARG A 135 18.54 -5.28 5.38
CA ARG A 135 18.89 -6.70 5.54
C ARG A 135 19.04 -7.08 7.01
N GLU A 136 19.66 -6.24 7.82
CA GLU A 136 19.86 -6.50 9.25
C GLU A 136 18.50 -6.72 9.97
N VAL A 137 17.50 -5.89 9.64
CA VAL A 137 16.15 -6.05 10.20
C VAL A 137 15.48 -7.31 9.67
N SER A 138 15.60 -7.60 8.36
CA SER A 138 14.98 -8.78 7.76
C SER A 138 15.61 -10.08 8.26
N ASP A 139 16.92 -10.14 8.39
CA ASP A 139 17.63 -11.33 8.92
C ASP A 139 17.23 -11.56 10.39
N TYR A 140 17.11 -10.47 11.18
CA TYR A 140 16.60 -10.59 12.55
C TYR A 140 15.16 -11.10 12.60
N ALA A 141 14.26 -10.53 11.81
CA ALA A 141 12.87 -10.98 11.71
C ALA A 141 12.80 -12.46 11.31
N HIS A 142 13.59 -12.88 10.32
CA HIS A 142 13.66 -14.29 9.89
C HIS A 142 14.16 -15.20 11.01
N SER A 143 15.11 -14.76 11.85
CA SER A 143 15.57 -15.53 13.01
C SER A 143 14.46 -15.79 14.05
N LYS A 144 13.40 -14.98 14.01
CA LYS A 144 12.19 -15.10 14.85
C LYS A 144 11.03 -15.76 14.10
N ASN A 145 11.26 -16.34 12.93
CA ASN A 145 10.25 -16.93 12.04
C ASN A 145 9.23 -15.90 11.48
N LEU A 146 9.59 -14.64 11.41
CA LEU A 146 8.80 -13.59 10.76
C LEU A 146 9.30 -13.36 9.33
N ARG A 147 8.40 -13.15 8.40
CA ARG A 147 8.74 -12.61 7.07
C ARG A 147 8.78 -11.10 7.13
N THR A 148 9.39 -10.46 6.13
CA THR A 148 9.46 -8.99 6.06
C THR A 148 8.67 -8.47 4.88
N ILE A 149 7.89 -7.41 5.12
CA ILE A 149 7.23 -6.61 4.09
C ILE A 149 7.83 -5.22 4.14
N VAL A 150 8.10 -4.64 2.96
CA VAL A 150 8.58 -3.26 2.83
C VAL A 150 7.55 -2.48 2.03
N TRP A 151 7.16 -1.32 2.55
CA TRP A 151 6.18 -0.46 1.91
C TRP A 151 6.80 0.37 0.78
N PHE A 152 6.07 0.51 -0.31
CA PHE A 152 6.37 1.39 -1.43
C PHE A 152 5.10 2.12 -1.87
N GLU A 153 5.26 3.36 -2.34
CA GLU A 153 4.22 4.13 -3.02
C GLU A 153 4.79 4.65 -4.35
N PRO A 154 4.72 3.86 -5.41
CA PRO A 154 5.36 4.21 -6.68
C PRO A 154 4.70 5.40 -7.39
N GLU A 155 3.43 5.67 -7.13
CA GLU A 155 2.64 6.65 -7.89
C GLU A 155 2.90 8.10 -7.48
N ARG A 156 3.16 8.40 -6.21
CA ARG A 156 3.39 9.77 -5.75
C ARG A 156 4.86 10.11 -5.70
N VAL A 157 5.24 11.25 -6.24
CA VAL A 157 6.62 11.72 -6.31
C VAL A 157 6.74 13.12 -5.73
N HIS A 158 7.56 13.29 -4.70
CA HIS A 158 7.84 14.58 -4.08
C HIS A 158 8.97 15.31 -4.83
N ALA A 159 8.89 16.64 -4.91
CA ALA A 159 9.97 17.48 -5.43
C ALA A 159 11.27 17.28 -4.63
N GLY A 160 12.44 17.40 -5.30
CA GLY A 160 13.74 17.20 -4.67
C GLY A 160 14.02 15.75 -4.28
N THR A 161 13.49 14.81 -5.03
CA THR A 161 13.77 13.37 -4.95
C THR A 161 14.50 12.89 -6.18
N TRP A 162 15.12 11.72 -6.12
CA TRP A 162 15.85 11.14 -7.23
C TRP A 162 15.02 11.12 -8.54
N LEU A 163 13.74 10.75 -8.46
CA LEU A 163 12.87 10.72 -9.65
C LEU A 163 12.69 12.11 -10.27
N THR A 164 12.50 13.15 -9.46
CA THR A 164 12.31 14.51 -9.99
C THR A 164 13.61 15.15 -10.49
N GLU A 165 14.76 14.71 -10.00
CA GLU A 165 16.06 15.25 -10.36
C GLU A 165 16.69 14.52 -11.56
N GLN A 166 16.52 13.20 -11.63
CA GLN A 166 17.16 12.39 -12.67
C GLN A 166 16.20 12.04 -13.82
N HIS A 167 14.90 11.92 -13.53
CA HIS A 167 13.87 11.52 -14.49
C HIS A 167 12.60 12.38 -14.41
N PRO A 168 12.72 13.72 -14.50
CA PRO A 168 11.55 14.60 -14.45
C PRO A 168 10.54 14.30 -15.56
N GLU A 169 10.97 13.74 -16.69
CA GLU A 169 10.12 13.33 -17.81
C GLU A 169 9.21 12.13 -17.49
N TRP A 170 9.51 11.39 -16.41
CA TRP A 170 8.66 10.30 -15.92
C TRP A 170 7.58 10.79 -14.96
N VAL A 171 7.66 12.04 -14.51
CA VAL A 171 6.77 12.60 -13.50
C VAL A 171 5.78 13.57 -14.12
N ILE A 172 4.48 13.34 -13.91
CA ILE A 172 3.42 14.27 -14.25
C ILE A 172 3.48 15.47 -13.30
N GLY A 173 4.12 16.54 -13.71
CA GLY A 173 4.48 17.69 -12.88
C GLY A 173 5.99 18.02 -12.94
N GLY A 174 6.77 17.13 -13.54
CA GLY A 174 8.20 17.33 -13.79
C GLY A 174 8.99 17.49 -12.48
N THR A 175 9.90 18.47 -12.45
CA THR A 175 10.75 18.78 -11.28
C THR A 175 9.97 19.24 -10.05
N ASN A 176 8.72 19.68 -10.21
CA ASN A 176 7.86 20.09 -9.09
C ASN A 176 7.23 18.91 -8.32
N GLY A 177 7.48 17.69 -8.78
CA GLY A 177 6.82 16.49 -8.25
C GLY A 177 5.38 16.34 -8.76
N GLY A 178 4.69 15.34 -8.25
CA GLY A 178 3.33 15.00 -8.65
C GLY A 178 3.11 13.50 -8.66
N LEU A 179 2.71 12.96 -9.80
CA LEU A 179 2.48 11.53 -9.98
C LEU A 179 3.50 10.93 -10.94
N LEU A 180 3.99 9.75 -10.64
CA LEU A 180 4.73 8.97 -11.63
C LEU A 180 3.82 8.63 -12.80
N ASN A 181 4.30 8.81 -14.01
CA ASN A 181 3.54 8.46 -15.23
C ASN A 181 3.60 6.95 -15.46
N LEU A 182 2.77 6.20 -14.78
CA LEU A 182 2.70 4.73 -14.91
C LEU A 182 2.27 4.25 -16.31
N GLY A 183 1.89 5.17 -17.21
CA GLY A 183 1.66 4.87 -18.63
C GLY A 183 2.93 4.99 -19.49
N ASN A 184 4.02 5.48 -18.93
CA ASN A 184 5.31 5.53 -19.59
C ASN A 184 6.05 4.19 -19.38
N PRO A 185 6.42 3.45 -20.44
CA PRO A 185 7.10 2.16 -20.30
C PRO A 185 8.52 2.25 -19.71
N ASP A 186 9.11 3.45 -19.67
CA ASP A 186 10.45 3.68 -19.13
C ASP A 186 10.43 4.09 -17.64
N ALA A 187 9.23 4.35 -17.07
CA ALA A 187 9.03 4.82 -15.70
C ALA A 187 8.76 3.70 -14.68
#